data_b644cd5bb6e6a38d369ca147db3a08c9
#
_entry.id   b644cd5bb6e6a38d369ca147db3a08c9
#
_cell.length_a   1.000
_cell.length_b   1.000
_cell.length_c   1.000
_cell.angle_alpha   90.00
_cell.angle_beta   90.00
_cell.angle_gamma   90.00
#
_symmetry.space_group_name_H-M   'P 1'
#
loop_
_entity.id
_entity.type
_entity.pdbx_description
1 polymer ?
#
loop_
_entity_poly.entity_id
_entity_poly.type
_entity_poly.pdbx_seq_one_letter_code
_entity_poly.pdbx_strand_id
1 'polypeptide(L)'
;MSDLLGQLYRLQSRIRFVQEREKKRDTVPEDLVEVDREFQEKVQAVTELKQRLTQAELERRKADAELADLREKLKKYQTQLRSVQSSREYSAALNEIDGVERQIRQTEDRELELEEEIEKSRADLEAREKNLPAETEDHEERMKDWRTEQRAINDELAGARAEIQQLESQIPPRDRAEFHRLVDKKHGLAVVLVSGSSCSACHVKVRPAALQALKAGREIIYCDSCKRILYWDMQKS
;
A
#
# COMPACT_ATOMS: atom_id res chain seq x y z
N MET A 1 -7.06 -43.92 -13.83
CA MET A 1 -6.13 -42.93 -14.43
C MET A 1 -6.82 -41.85 -15.26
N SER A 2 -7.92 -42.12 -15.96
CA SER A 2 -8.72 -41.05 -16.58
C SER A 2 -9.24 -40.03 -15.57
N ASP A 3 -9.55 -40.47 -14.36
CA ASP A 3 -9.97 -39.62 -13.25
C ASP A 3 -8.81 -38.71 -12.77
N LEU A 4 -7.59 -39.17 -12.65
CA LEU A 4 -6.42 -38.38 -12.27
C LEU A 4 -6.12 -37.26 -13.27
N LEU A 5 -6.14 -37.54 -14.58
CA LEU A 5 -5.92 -36.50 -15.60
C LEU A 5 -7.03 -35.46 -15.57
N GLY A 6 -8.29 -35.88 -15.35
CA GLY A 6 -9.41 -34.97 -15.15
C GLY A 6 -9.24 -34.10 -13.90
N GLN A 7 -8.76 -34.66 -12.79
CA GLN A 7 -8.46 -33.93 -11.55
C GLN A 7 -7.35 -32.89 -11.77
N LEU A 8 -6.24 -33.27 -12.44
CA LEU A 8 -5.14 -32.35 -12.75
C LEU A 8 -5.59 -31.22 -13.68
N TYR A 9 -6.44 -31.50 -14.65
CA TYR A 9 -6.99 -30.47 -15.53
C TYR A 9 -7.91 -29.49 -14.79
N ARG A 10 -8.78 -30.02 -13.90
CA ARG A 10 -9.63 -29.17 -13.04
C ARG A 10 -8.79 -28.33 -12.08
N LEU A 11 -7.77 -28.92 -11.45
CA LEU A 11 -6.85 -28.21 -10.58
C LEU A 11 -6.18 -27.05 -11.31
N GLN A 12 -5.64 -27.27 -12.50
CA GLN A 12 -5.05 -26.20 -13.30
C GLN A 12 -6.07 -25.12 -13.67
N SER A 13 -7.30 -25.50 -14.03
CA SER A 13 -8.34 -24.54 -14.37
C SER A 13 -8.69 -23.64 -13.17
N ARG A 14 -8.70 -24.20 -11.96
CA ARG A 14 -8.91 -23.43 -10.73
C ARG A 14 -7.73 -22.54 -10.37
N ILE A 15 -6.50 -23.01 -10.53
CA ILE A 15 -5.29 -22.19 -10.33
C ILE A 15 -5.29 -21.00 -11.29
N ARG A 16 -5.61 -21.20 -12.56
CA ARG A 16 -5.71 -20.10 -13.53
C ARG A 16 -6.82 -19.12 -13.20
N PHE A 17 -7.99 -19.62 -12.80
CA PHE A 17 -9.08 -18.78 -12.33
C PHE A 17 -8.62 -17.88 -11.16
N VAL A 18 -7.93 -18.44 -10.18
CA VAL A 18 -7.37 -17.68 -9.06
C VAL A 18 -6.41 -16.59 -9.56
N GLN A 19 -5.46 -16.93 -10.44
CA GLN A 19 -4.50 -15.97 -10.99
C GLN A 19 -5.18 -14.83 -11.77
N GLU A 20 -6.20 -15.14 -12.57
CA GLU A 20 -6.96 -14.14 -13.33
C GLU A 20 -7.77 -13.22 -12.40
N ARG A 21 -8.39 -13.80 -11.35
CA ARG A 21 -9.13 -13.02 -10.35
C ARG A 21 -8.23 -12.17 -9.46
N GLU A 22 -7.08 -12.69 -9.04
CA GLU A 22 -6.07 -11.91 -8.32
C GLU A 22 -5.59 -10.72 -9.14
N LYS A 23 -5.27 -10.93 -10.41
CA LYS A 23 -4.89 -9.84 -11.31
C LYS A 23 -6.00 -8.78 -11.41
N LYS A 24 -7.27 -9.19 -11.56
CA LYS A 24 -8.41 -8.27 -11.60
C LYS A 24 -8.59 -7.53 -10.28
N ARG A 25 -8.42 -8.21 -9.15
CA ARG A 25 -8.47 -7.61 -7.82
C ARG A 25 -7.41 -6.54 -7.62
N ASP A 26 -6.18 -6.82 -8.04
CA ASP A 26 -5.02 -5.96 -7.81
C ASP A 26 -4.92 -4.80 -8.82
N THR A 27 -5.78 -4.80 -9.86
CA THR A 27 -5.84 -3.73 -10.86
C THR A 27 -6.90 -2.71 -10.45
N VAL A 28 -6.46 -1.51 -10.05
CA VAL A 28 -7.35 -0.36 -9.82
C VAL A 28 -7.69 0.25 -11.18
N PRO A 29 -8.97 0.54 -11.49
CA PRO A 29 -9.37 1.28 -12.69
C PRO A 29 -8.66 2.65 -12.76
N GLU A 30 -8.21 3.05 -13.96
CA GLU A 30 -7.40 4.27 -14.14
C GLU A 30 -8.14 5.54 -13.68
N ASP A 31 -9.43 5.61 -13.88
CA ASP A 31 -10.30 6.71 -13.43
C ASP A 31 -10.38 6.80 -11.89
N LEU A 32 -10.32 5.68 -11.19
CA LEU A 32 -10.34 5.63 -9.74
C LEU A 32 -8.98 5.91 -9.09
N VAL A 33 -7.88 5.64 -9.82
CA VAL A 33 -6.52 5.98 -9.33
C VAL A 33 -6.40 7.47 -9.08
N GLU A 34 -6.90 8.30 -10.02
CA GLU A 34 -6.83 9.75 -9.88
C GLU A 34 -7.72 10.26 -8.75
N VAL A 35 -8.94 9.72 -8.63
CA VAL A 35 -9.88 10.02 -7.53
C VAL A 35 -9.27 9.74 -6.17
N ASP A 36 -8.64 8.57 -6.03
CA ASP A 36 -8.00 8.19 -4.76
C ASP A 36 -6.79 9.08 -4.47
N ARG A 37 -5.97 9.39 -5.48
CA ARG A 37 -4.81 10.28 -5.35
C ARG A 37 -5.22 11.67 -4.85
N GLU A 38 -6.22 12.30 -5.50
CA GLU A 38 -6.70 13.63 -5.11
C GLU A 38 -7.24 13.64 -3.66
N PHE A 39 -7.95 12.60 -3.27
CA PHE A 39 -8.46 12.48 -1.90
C PHE A 39 -7.33 12.30 -0.89
N GLN A 40 -6.34 11.44 -1.18
CA GLN A 40 -5.19 11.24 -0.30
C GLN A 40 -4.35 12.54 -0.13
N GLU A 41 -4.18 13.32 -1.18
CA GLU A 41 -3.50 14.63 -1.11
C GLU A 41 -4.22 15.59 -0.16
N LYS A 42 -5.56 15.61 -0.18
CA LYS A 42 -6.36 16.44 0.74
C LYS A 42 -6.22 15.99 2.20
N VAL A 43 -6.29 14.68 2.45
CA VAL A 43 -6.10 14.10 3.79
C VAL A 43 -4.69 14.37 4.32
N GLN A 44 -3.69 14.23 3.46
CA GLN A 44 -2.30 14.51 3.81
C GLN A 44 -2.12 16.00 4.15
N ALA A 45 -2.68 16.91 3.36
CA ALA A 45 -2.60 18.35 3.61
C ALA A 45 -3.21 18.75 4.97
N VAL A 46 -4.31 18.12 5.39
CA VAL A 46 -4.89 18.33 6.74
C VAL A 46 -3.93 17.81 7.82
N THR A 47 -3.32 16.65 7.59
CA THR A 47 -2.38 16.06 8.55
C THR A 47 -1.13 16.95 8.72
N GLU A 48 -0.57 17.44 7.61
CA GLU A 48 0.58 18.36 7.63
C GLU A 48 0.28 19.68 8.33
N LEU A 49 -0.92 20.26 8.10
CA LEU A 49 -1.35 21.46 8.82
C LEU A 49 -1.47 21.23 10.33
N LYS A 50 -2.01 20.09 10.77
CA LYS A 50 -2.06 19.73 12.19
C LYS A 50 -0.67 19.61 12.82
N GLN A 51 0.25 18.98 12.12
CA GLN A 51 1.63 18.86 12.58
C GLN A 51 2.33 20.23 12.68
N ARG A 52 2.15 21.07 11.66
CA ARG A 52 2.70 22.44 11.64
C ARG A 52 2.14 23.28 12.80
N LEU A 53 0.84 23.25 13.00
CA LEU A 53 0.19 23.96 14.11
C LEU A 53 0.74 23.50 15.46
N THR A 54 0.82 22.20 15.68
CA THR A 54 1.37 21.63 16.92
C THR A 54 2.81 22.06 17.16
N GLN A 55 3.64 22.08 16.10
CA GLN A 55 5.02 22.52 16.19
C GLN A 55 5.13 24.01 16.49
N ALA A 56 4.37 24.85 15.81
CA ALA A 56 4.36 26.30 16.05
C ALA A 56 3.90 26.63 17.49
N GLU A 57 2.87 25.95 18.00
CA GLU A 57 2.43 26.12 19.39
C GLU A 57 3.50 25.68 20.42
N LEU A 58 4.26 24.62 20.11
CA LEU A 58 5.37 24.19 20.95
C LEU A 58 6.52 25.20 20.95
N GLU A 59 6.88 25.72 19.78
CA GLU A 59 7.93 26.74 19.64
C GLU A 59 7.51 28.05 20.33
N ARG A 60 6.25 28.46 20.23
CA ARG A 60 5.75 29.63 20.96
C ARG A 60 5.88 29.47 22.47
N ARG A 61 5.50 28.29 23.02
CA ARG A 61 5.68 28.03 24.48
C ARG A 61 7.14 28.07 24.91
N LYS A 62 8.08 27.67 24.05
CA LYS A 62 9.52 27.80 24.33
C LYS A 62 9.96 29.25 24.33
N ALA A 63 9.49 30.06 23.37
CA ALA A 63 9.76 31.50 23.32
C ALA A 63 9.21 32.23 24.55
N ASP A 64 7.99 31.90 24.96
CA ASP A 64 7.38 32.43 26.21
C ASP A 64 8.25 32.15 27.45
N ALA A 65 8.75 30.90 27.58
CA ALA A 65 9.61 30.50 28.68
C ALA A 65 10.97 31.24 28.64
N GLU A 66 11.56 31.35 27.44
CA GLU A 66 12.82 32.11 27.23
C GLU A 66 12.65 33.59 27.58
N LEU A 67 11.56 34.22 27.17
CA LEU A 67 11.23 35.61 27.55
C LEU A 67 11.13 35.77 29.05
N ALA A 68 10.48 34.87 29.75
CA ALA A 68 10.38 34.91 31.20
C ALA A 68 11.77 34.87 31.86
N ASP A 69 12.64 33.99 31.41
CA ASP A 69 14.02 33.82 31.91
C ASP A 69 14.86 35.08 31.61
N LEU A 70 14.75 35.62 30.39
CA LEU A 70 15.46 36.82 29.97
C LEU A 70 15.03 38.05 30.79
N ARG A 71 13.73 38.22 31.05
CA ARG A 71 13.17 39.31 31.86
C ARG A 71 13.65 39.21 33.33
N GLU A 72 13.73 37.99 33.87
CA GLU A 72 14.31 37.76 35.20
C GLU A 72 15.80 38.12 35.23
N LYS A 73 16.55 37.73 34.22
CA LYS A 73 17.97 38.04 34.06
C LYS A 73 18.19 39.56 33.96
N LEU A 74 17.37 40.24 33.15
CA LEU A 74 17.40 41.69 33.02
C LEU A 74 17.19 42.37 34.38
N LYS A 75 16.20 41.96 35.14
CA LYS A 75 15.91 42.48 36.49
C LYS A 75 17.09 42.28 37.45
N LYS A 76 17.77 41.12 37.40
CA LYS A 76 18.99 40.88 38.19
C LYS A 76 20.12 41.83 37.82
N TYR A 77 20.38 42.02 36.53
CA TYR A 77 21.42 42.95 36.07
C TYR A 77 21.12 44.43 36.42
N GLN A 78 19.85 44.87 36.29
CA GLN A 78 19.43 46.17 36.70
C GLN A 78 19.57 46.40 38.22
N THR A 79 19.34 45.38 39.03
CA THR A 79 19.58 45.42 40.49
C THR A 79 21.06 45.50 40.81
N GLN A 80 21.88 44.71 40.13
CA GLN A 80 23.34 44.71 40.27
C GLN A 80 23.91 46.07 39.87
N LEU A 81 23.44 46.69 38.78
CA LEU A 81 23.91 48.00 38.33
C LEU A 81 23.72 49.10 39.40
N ARG A 82 22.69 49.00 40.25
CA ARG A 82 22.45 49.96 41.36
C ARG A 82 23.45 49.83 42.50
N SER A 83 24.17 48.72 42.64
CA SER A 83 25.12 48.42 43.71
C SER A 83 26.61 48.56 43.30
N VAL A 84 26.86 48.87 42.01
CA VAL A 84 28.22 49.01 41.47
C VAL A 84 28.87 50.30 41.94
N GLN A 85 30.17 50.21 42.29
CA GLN A 85 30.95 51.33 42.80
C GLN A 85 32.10 51.78 41.85
N SER A 86 32.47 50.98 40.86
CA SER A 86 33.54 51.31 39.91
C SER A 86 32.96 51.61 38.50
N SER A 87 33.56 52.57 37.80
CA SER A 87 33.19 52.94 36.43
C SER A 87 33.37 51.74 35.44
N ARG A 88 34.34 50.87 35.66
CA ARG A 88 34.56 49.69 34.81
C ARG A 88 33.45 48.65 34.96
N GLU A 89 33.04 48.37 36.21
CA GLU A 89 31.91 47.44 36.49
C GLU A 89 30.60 48.03 36.01
N TYR A 90 30.40 49.34 36.13
CA TYR A 90 29.22 50.02 35.61
C TYR A 90 29.08 49.83 34.07
N SER A 91 30.19 50.09 33.32
CA SER A 91 30.18 49.88 31.87
C SER A 91 29.96 48.43 31.48
N ALA A 92 30.52 47.48 32.24
CA ALA A 92 30.28 46.05 32.00
C ALA A 92 28.81 45.66 32.22
N ALA A 93 28.19 46.14 33.31
CA ALA A 93 26.80 45.86 33.60
C ALA A 93 25.82 46.49 32.55
N LEU A 94 26.13 47.68 32.01
CA LEU A 94 25.37 48.26 30.90
C LEU A 94 25.44 47.41 29.64
N ASN A 95 26.62 46.88 29.28
CA ASN A 95 26.76 46.01 28.12
C ASN A 95 25.97 44.69 28.27
N GLU A 96 25.95 44.14 29.50
CA GLU A 96 25.12 42.92 29.77
C GLU A 96 23.61 43.25 29.65
N ILE A 97 23.14 44.37 30.16
CA ILE A 97 21.77 44.84 30.03
C ILE A 97 21.40 45.01 28.57
N ASP A 98 22.22 45.73 27.78
CA ASP A 98 21.99 45.92 26.35
C ASP A 98 21.97 44.61 25.59
N GLY A 99 22.81 43.63 25.98
CA GLY A 99 22.83 42.28 25.42
C GLY A 99 21.51 41.53 25.65
N VAL A 100 21.01 41.54 26.89
CA VAL A 100 19.75 40.88 27.27
C VAL A 100 18.54 41.56 26.63
N GLU A 101 18.51 42.89 26.57
CA GLU A 101 17.41 43.65 25.92
C GLU A 101 17.35 43.36 24.43
N ARG A 102 18.48 43.15 23.75
CA ARG A 102 18.48 42.70 22.35
C ARG A 102 17.91 41.32 22.20
N GLN A 103 18.29 40.39 23.11
CA GLN A 103 17.71 39.04 23.09
C GLN A 103 16.20 39.06 23.32
N ILE A 104 15.73 39.85 24.27
CA ILE A 104 14.29 40.01 24.53
C ILE A 104 13.57 40.46 23.25
N ARG A 105 14.03 41.53 22.60
CA ARG A 105 13.42 42.00 21.34
C ARG A 105 13.39 40.91 20.25
N GLN A 106 14.49 40.16 20.06
CA GLN A 106 14.55 39.09 19.08
C GLN A 106 13.58 37.95 19.41
N THR A 107 13.41 37.60 20.68
CA THR A 107 12.48 36.55 21.09
C THR A 107 11.03 37.01 21.00
N GLU A 108 10.74 38.30 21.31
CA GLU A 108 9.43 38.92 21.11
C GLU A 108 9.02 38.98 19.62
N ASP A 109 9.95 39.34 18.73
CA ASP A 109 9.70 39.34 17.29
C ASP A 109 9.38 37.90 16.80
N ARG A 110 10.16 36.91 17.28
CA ARG A 110 9.89 35.52 16.97
C ARG A 110 8.54 35.03 17.50
N GLU A 111 8.16 35.43 18.69
CA GLU A 111 6.84 35.10 19.27
C GLU A 111 5.71 35.61 18.39
N LEU A 112 5.80 36.87 17.90
CA LEU A 112 4.81 37.47 17.00
C LEU A 112 4.73 36.66 15.67
N GLU A 113 5.86 36.32 15.07
CA GLU A 113 5.87 35.50 13.85
C GLU A 113 5.18 34.14 14.07
N LEU A 114 5.43 33.51 15.22
CA LEU A 114 4.80 32.22 15.56
C LEU A 114 3.28 32.40 15.82
N GLU A 115 2.85 33.49 16.43
CA GLU A 115 1.40 33.79 16.61
C GLU A 115 0.68 33.94 15.26
N GLU A 116 1.28 34.69 14.32
CA GLU A 116 0.74 34.83 12.97
C GLU A 116 0.66 33.49 12.23
N GLU A 117 1.71 32.64 12.35
CA GLU A 117 1.72 31.31 11.76
C GLU A 117 0.63 30.41 12.38
N ILE A 118 0.44 30.46 13.69
CA ILE A 118 -0.59 29.71 14.42
C ILE A 118 -1.99 30.14 13.97
N GLU A 119 -2.27 31.42 13.91
CA GLU A 119 -3.58 31.96 13.49
C GLU A 119 -3.91 31.54 12.05
N LYS A 120 -2.94 31.69 11.12
CA LYS A 120 -3.10 31.29 9.74
C LYS A 120 -3.32 29.79 9.62
N SER A 121 -2.49 28.98 10.29
CA SER A 121 -2.61 27.52 10.25
C SER A 121 -3.93 27.02 10.83
N ARG A 122 -4.47 27.68 11.87
CA ARG A 122 -5.80 27.37 12.45
C ARG A 122 -6.92 27.68 11.47
N ALA A 123 -6.90 28.83 10.84
CA ALA A 123 -7.93 29.21 9.87
C ALA A 123 -7.94 28.28 8.66
N ASP A 124 -6.74 27.93 8.12
CA ASP A 124 -6.60 27.00 7.02
C ASP A 124 -7.06 25.58 7.40
N LEU A 125 -6.73 25.12 8.62
CA LEU A 125 -7.15 23.82 9.13
C LEU A 125 -8.67 23.74 9.28
N GLU A 126 -9.29 24.74 9.90
CA GLU A 126 -10.76 24.82 10.09
C GLU A 126 -11.49 24.77 8.74
N ALA A 127 -11.03 25.55 7.75
CA ALA A 127 -11.61 25.57 6.42
C ALA A 127 -11.54 24.18 5.73
N ARG A 128 -10.41 23.48 5.88
CA ARG A 128 -10.24 22.14 5.28
C ARG A 128 -11.03 21.06 6.03
N GLU A 129 -11.00 21.08 7.36
CA GLU A 129 -11.76 20.12 8.19
C GLU A 129 -13.27 20.24 7.98
N LYS A 130 -13.77 21.43 7.73
CA LYS A 130 -15.19 21.65 7.40
C LYS A 130 -15.61 20.96 6.11
N ASN A 131 -14.73 20.89 5.11
CA ASN A 131 -15.02 20.31 3.81
C ASN A 131 -14.73 18.81 3.76
N LEU A 132 -13.78 18.32 4.59
CA LEU A 132 -13.31 16.96 4.56
C LEU A 132 -14.40 15.87 4.69
N PRO A 133 -15.46 16.02 5.52
CA PRO A 133 -16.54 15.03 5.59
C PRO A 133 -17.28 14.87 4.26
N ALA A 134 -17.63 15.97 3.58
CA ALA A 134 -18.29 15.91 2.28
C ALA A 134 -17.39 15.33 1.19
N GLU A 135 -16.09 15.66 1.21
CA GLU A 135 -15.10 15.10 0.30
C GLU A 135 -14.87 13.60 0.56
N THR A 136 -14.96 13.16 1.83
CA THR A 136 -14.89 11.75 2.21
C THR A 136 -16.09 10.98 1.67
N GLU A 137 -17.31 11.53 1.82
CA GLU A 137 -18.54 10.93 1.32
C GLU A 137 -18.52 10.79 -0.21
N ASP A 138 -18.12 11.85 -0.94
CA ASP A 138 -17.99 11.80 -2.41
C ASP A 138 -16.95 10.74 -2.85
N HIS A 139 -15.80 10.70 -2.20
CA HIS A 139 -14.78 9.67 -2.47
C HIS A 139 -15.30 8.26 -2.19
N GLU A 140 -15.98 8.04 -1.06
CA GLU A 140 -16.55 6.73 -0.72
C GLU A 140 -17.62 6.29 -1.71
N GLU A 141 -18.48 7.19 -2.18
CA GLU A 141 -19.51 6.88 -3.18
C GLU A 141 -18.85 6.50 -4.51
N ARG A 142 -17.87 7.28 -4.99
CA ARG A 142 -17.14 7.00 -6.24
C ARG A 142 -16.38 5.67 -6.19
N MET A 143 -15.85 5.29 -5.03
CA MET A 143 -15.12 4.03 -4.83
C MET A 143 -16.02 2.83 -4.50
N LYS A 144 -17.32 3.03 -4.26
CA LYS A 144 -18.25 2.03 -3.73
C LYS A 144 -18.38 0.80 -4.60
N ASP A 145 -18.59 1.00 -5.90
CA ASP A 145 -18.82 -0.11 -6.82
C ASP A 145 -17.58 -0.97 -6.96
N TRP A 146 -16.43 -0.35 -7.08
CA TRP A 146 -15.15 -1.05 -7.10
C TRP A 146 -14.90 -1.83 -5.81
N ARG A 147 -15.13 -1.24 -4.63
CA ARG A 147 -14.99 -1.93 -3.34
C ARG A 147 -15.96 -3.12 -3.20
N THR A 148 -17.16 -2.99 -3.74
CA THR A 148 -18.15 -4.08 -3.76
C THR A 148 -17.69 -5.22 -4.66
N GLU A 149 -17.17 -4.90 -5.85
CA GLU A 149 -16.57 -5.89 -6.75
C GLU A 149 -15.34 -6.56 -6.11
N GLN A 150 -14.49 -5.82 -5.41
CA GLN A 150 -13.34 -6.37 -4.68
C GLN A 150 -13.76 -7.39 -3.61
N ARG A 151 -14.84 -7.12 -2.88
CA ARG A 151 -15.38 -8.07 -1.89
C ARG A 151 -15.88 -9.35 -2.57
N ALA A 152 -16.65 -9.22 -3.64
CA ALA A 152 -17.13 -10.37 -4.41
C ALA A 152 -15.97 -11.22 -4.97
N ILE A 153 -14.93 -10.58 -5.51
CA ILE A 153 -13.72 -11.27 -5.99
C ILE A 153 -13.01 -12.01 -4.84
N ASN A 154 -12.91 -11.41 -3.66
CA ASN A 154 -12.29 -12.06 -2.51
C ASN A 154 -13.07 -13.30 -2.04
N ASP A 155 -14.38 -13.25 -2.07
CA ASP A 155 -15.25 -14.40 -1.75
C ASP A 155 -15.08 -15.53 -2.79
N GLU A 156 -15.04 -15.19 -4.08
CA GLU A 156 -14.74 -16.16 -5.16
C GLU A 156 -13.35 -16.79 -4.99
N LEU A 157 -12.33 -15.99 -4.64
CA LEU A 157 -10.98 -16.46 -4.39
C LEU A 157 -10.91 -17.42 -3.19
N ALA A 158 -11.63 -17.11 -2.11
CA ALA A 158 -11.70 -17.98 -0.93
C ALA A 158 -12.29 -19.34 -1.29
N GLY A 159 -13.41 -19.37 -2.02
CA GLY A 159 -14.03 -20.59 -2.50
C GLY A 159 -13.12 -21.38 -3.45
N ALA A 160 -12.50 -20.71 -4.43
CA ALA A 160 -11.61 -21.36 -5.40
C ALA A 160 -10.37 -21.97 -4.73
N ARG A 161 -9.78 -21.29 -3.73
CA ARG A 161 -8.65 -21.81 -2.96
C ARG A 161 -9.02 -23.04 -2.12
N ALA A 162 -10.22 -23.06 -1.53
CA ALA A 162 -10.71 -24.24 -0.82
C ALA A 162 -10.91 -25.45 -1.78
N GLU A 163 -11.45 -25.20 -2.98
CA GLU A 163 -11.57 -26.25 -4.02
C GLU A 163 -10.19 -26.76 -4.47
N ILE A 164 -9.20 -25.88 -4.62
CA ILE A 164 -7.83 -26.27 -4.95
C ILE A 164 -7.28 -27.22 -3.88
N GLN A 165 -7.41 -26.87 -2.60
CA GLN A 165 -6.95 -27.71 -1.50
C GLN A 165 -7.63 -29.09 -1.51
N GLN A 166 -8.94 -29.12 -1.78
CA GLN A 166 -9.70 -30.36 -1.88
C GLN A 166 -9.21 -31.22 -3.05
N LEU A 167 -9.02 -30.65 -4.25
CA LEU A 167 -8.49 -31.34 -5.42
C LEU A 167 -7.07 -31.88 -5.17
N GLU A 168 -6.20 -31.07 -4.56
CA GLU A 168 -4.83 -31.47 -4.23
C GLU A 168 -4.78 -32.63 -3.23
N SER A 169 -5.72 -32.69 -2.28
CA SER A 169 -5.80 -33.81 -1.32
C SER A 169 -6.15 -35.15 -1.98
N GLN A 170 -6.83 -35.11 -3.12
CA GLN A 170 -7.25 -36.28 -3.87
C GLN A 170 -6.17 -36.77 -4.87
N ILE A 171 -5.16 -35.94 -5.15
CA ILE A 171 -4.09 -36.27 -6.11
C ILE A 171 -2.90 -36.90 -5.35
N PRO A 172 -2.35 -38.04 -5.84
CA PRO A 172 -1.19 -38.65 -5.23
C PRO A 172 -0.01 -37.66 -5.10
N PRO A 173 0.75 -37.67 -3.99
CA PRO A 173 1.80 -36.66 -3.72
C PRO A 173 2.85 -36.56 -4.85
N ARG A 174 3.22 -37.69 -5.49
CA ARG A 174 4.17 -37.72 -6.61
C ARG A 174 3.64 -36.96 -7.84
N ASP A 175 2.39 -37.20 -8.20
CA ASP A 175 1.77 -36.59 -9.39
C ASP A 175 1.49 -35.09 -9.16
N ARG A 176 1.11 -34.72 -7.94
CA ARG A 176 0.97 -33.34 -7.51
C ARG A 176 2.29 -32.57 -7.58
N ALA A 177 3.39 -33.16 -7.08
CA ALA A 177 4.70 -32.54 -7.14
C ALA A 177 5.17 -32.30 -8.60
N GLU A 178 4.97 -33.31 -9.47
CA GLU A 178 5.29 -33.17 -10.89
C GLU A 178 4.41 -32.12 -11.59
N PHE A 179 3.13 -32.07 -11.27
CA PHE A 179 2.21 -31.04 -11.78
C PHE A 179 2.69 -29.66 -11.41
N HIS A 180 2.99 -29.38 -10.14
CA HIS A 180 3.47 -28.06 -9.70
C HIS A 180 4.78 -27.68 -10.37
N ARG A 181 5.73 -28.62 -10.47
CA ARG A 181 6.98 -28.42 -11.20
C ARG A 181 6.74 -27.98 -12.66
N LEU A 182 5.73 -28.55 -13.32
CA LEU A 182 5.35 -28.15 -14.68
C LEU A 182 4.63 -26.81 -14.72
N VAL A 183 3.74 -26.51 -13.75
CA VAL A 183 3.08 -25.20 -13.62
C VAL A 183 4.13 -24.10 -13.56
N ASP A 184 5.15 -24.24 -12.69
CA ASP A 184 6.22 -23.27 -12.55
C ASP A 184 7.05 -23.09 -13.82
N LYS A 185 7.46 -24.23 -14.46
CA LYS A 185 8.30 -24.20 -15.66
C LYS A 185 7.58 -23.78 -16.93
N LYS A 186 6.24 -23.82 -16.96
CA LYS A 186 5.42 -23.63 -18.17
C LYS A 186 4.43 -22.46 -18.03
N HIS A 187 4.76 -21.49 -17.17
CA HIS A 187 3.97 -20.28 -16.98
C HIS A 187 2.49 -20.57 -16.65
N GLY A 188 2.27 -21.45 -15.67
CA GLY A 188 0.92 -21.77 -15.21
C GLY A 188 0.16 -22.81 -16.03
N LEU A 189 0.72 -23.34 -17.11
CA LEU A 189 0.05 -24.27 -18.03
C LEU A 189 0.75 -25.64 -18.09
N ALA A 190 0.42 -26.52 -17.15
CA ALA A 190 0.98 -27.87 -17.05
C ALA A 190 0.22 -28.93 -17.87
N VAL A 191 -1.14 -28.85 -17.86
CA VAL A 191 -2.04 -29.80 -18.54
C VAL A 191 -2.71 -29.11 -19.71
N VAL A 192 -2.71 -29.74 -20.88
CA VAL A 192 -3.24 -29.16 -22.10
C VAL A 192 -4.14 -30.15 -22.85
N LEU A 193 -5.19 -29.64 -23.45
CA LEU A 193 -6.10 -30.43 -24.27
C LEU A 193 -5.40 -30.88 -25.57
N VAL A 194 -5.78 -32.02 -26.07
CA VAL A 194 -5.51 -32.42 -27.44
C VAL A 194 -6.72 -32.06 -28.28
N SER A 195 -6.53 -31.18 -29.26
CA SER A 195 -7.58 -30.76 -30.20
C SER A 195 -7.33 -31.41 -31.55
N GLY A 196 -8.25 -32.26 -31.98
CA GLY A 196 -8.05 -33.11 -33.15
C GLY A 196 -6.89 -34.10 -32.92
N SER A 197 -5.73 -33.82 -33.50
CA SER A 197 -4.53 -34.59 -33.32
C SER A 197 -3.32 -33.76 -32.85
N SER A 198 -3.56 -32.56 -32.36
CA SER A 198 -2.51 -31.58 -32.01
C SER A 198 -2.59 -31.11 -30.55
N CYS A 199 -1.45 -30.81 -29.99
CA CYS A 199 -1.33 -30.21 -28.66
C CYS A 199 -1.88 -28.76 -28.69
N SER A 200 -2.83 -28.43 -27.84
CA SER A 200 -3.44 -27.09 -27.84
C SER A 200 -2.51 -25.94 -27.39
N ALA A 201 -1.35 -26.27 -26.80
CA ALA A 201 -0.39 -25.26 -26.33
C ALA A 201 0.72 -24.93 -27.32
N CYS A 202 1.25 -25.95 -28.06
CA CYS A 202 2.35 -25.76 -29.00
C CYS A 202 1.98 -26.09 -30.44
N HIS A 203 0.75 -26.50 -30.67
CA HIS A 203 0.14 -26.81 -31.98
C HIS A 203 0.88 -27.93 -32.77
N VAL A 204 1.83 -28.61 -32.14
CA VAL A 204 2.53 -29.77 -32.75
C VAL A 204 1.64 -31.01 -32.74
N LYS A 205 1.64 -31.74 -33.83
CA LYS A 205 0.90 -33.03 -33.94
C LYS A 205 1.41 -34.03 -32.90
N VAL A 206 0.45 -34.64 -32.21
CA VAL A 206 0.70 -35.78 -31.30
C VAL A 206 0.85 -37.06 -32.10
N ARG A 207 1.85 -37.89 -31.80
CA ARG A 207 2.05 -39.13 -32.49
C ARG A 207 0.82 -40.07 -32.34
N PRO A 208 0.43 -40.80 -33.36
CA PRO A 208 -0.74 -41.69 -33.32
C PRO A 208 -0.74 -42.66 -32.14
N ALA A 209 0.42 -43.26 -31.84
CA ALA A 209 0.56 -44.16 -30.70
C ALA A 209 0.32 -43.46 -29.35
N ALA A 210 0.83 -42.23 -29.17
CA ALA A 210 0.59 -41.44 -27.96
C ALA A 210 -0.88 -41.02 -27.86
N LEU A 211 -1.54 -40.70 -28.96
CA LEU A 211 -2.97 -40.41 -29.01
C LEU A 211 -3.83 -41.60 -28.63
N GLN A 212 -3.49 -42.82 -29.09
CA GLN A 212 -4.18 -44.05 -28.69
C GLN A 212 -3.98 -44.34 -27.20
N ALA A 213 -2.74 -44.20 -26.68
CA ALA A 213 -2.46 -44.41 -25.26
C ALA A 213 -3.21 -43.36 -24.39
N LEU A 214 -3.29 -42.11 -24.84
CA LEU A 214 -4.04 -41.06 -24.18
C LEU A 214 -5.55 -41.36 -24.11
N LYS A 215 -6.13 -41.81 -25.21
CA LYS A 215 -7.55 -42.25 -25.27
C LYS A 215 -7.81 -43.48 -24.41
N ALA A 216 -6.84 -44.38 -24.28
CA ALA A 216 -6.94 -45.54 -23.40
C ALA A 216 -6.87 -45.18 -21.92
N GLY A 217 -6.38 -43.95 -21.56
CA GLY A 217 -6.36 -43.41 -20.21
C GLY A 217 -5.55 -44.22 -19.19
N ARG A 218 -4.54 -44.96 -19.64
CA ARG A 218 -3.77 -45.89 -18.78
C ARG A 218 -2.55 -45.25 -18.12
N GLU A 219 -2.01 -44.21 -18.71
CA GLU A 219 -0.79 -43.53 -18.26
C GLU A 219 -0.84 -42.02 -18.55
N ILE A 220 0.01 -41.26 -17.87
CA ILE A 220 0.19 -39.83 -18.15
C ILE A 220 1.06 -39.68 -19.39
N ILE A 221 0.52 -39.06 -20.43
CA ILE A 221 1.22 -38.81 -21.68
C ILE A 221 1.68 -37.36 -21.74
N TYR A 222 2.93 -37.14 -22.08
CA TYR A 222 3.52 -35.82 -22.26
C TYR A 222 3.65 -35.47 -23.74
N CYS A 223 3.46 -34.22 -24.07
CA CYS A 223 3.74 -33.70 -25.41
C CYS A 223 5.25 -33.80 -25.71
N ASP A 224 5.62 -34.44 -26.84
CA ASP A 224 7.02 -34.64 -27.23
C ASP A 224 7.78 -33.31 -27.40
N SER A 225 7.08 -32.27 -27.86
CA SER A 225 7.64 -30.93 -28.11
C SER A 225 7.71 -30.08 -26.83
N CYS A 226 6.57 -29.78 -26.23
CA CYS A 226 6.53 -28.82 -25.13
C CYS A 226 6.57 -29.44 -23.73
N LYS A 227 6.54 -30.77 -23.62
CA LYS A 227 6.63 -31.57 -22.38
C LYS A 227 5.49 -31.31 -21.37
N ARG A 228 4.37 -30.71 -21.81
CA ARG A 228 3.15 -30.58 -21.00
C ARG A 228 2.40 -31.89 -20.96
N ILE A 229 1.61 -32.11 -19.91
CA ILE A 229 0.71 -33.26 -19.78
C ILE A 229 -0.42 -33.10 -20.79
N LEU A 230 -0.66 -34.13 -21.59
CA LEU A 230 -1.76 -34.16 -22.55
C LEU A 230 -3.02 -34.67 -21.85
N TYR A 231 -4.16 -34.02 -22.14
CA TYR A 231 -5.48 -34.45 -21.68
C TYR A 231 -6.42 -34.59 -22.87
N TRP A 232 -7.16 -35.68 -22.88
CA TRP A 232 -8.21 -35.93 -23.87
C TRP A 232 -9.57 -35.83 -23.21
N ASP A 233 -10.39 -34.90 -23.64
CA ASP A 233 -11.75 -34.72 -23.15
C ASP A 233 -12.69 -35.61 -23.96
N MET A 234 -13.19 -36.68 -23.34
CA MET A 234 -14.11 -37.60 -24.00
C MET A 234 -15.49 -37.00 -24.29
N GLN A 235 -15.83 -35.86 -23.64
CA GLN A 235 -17.14 -35.21 -23.81
C GLN A 235 -17.16 -34.22 -24.97
N LYS A 236 -16.00 -33.83 -25.50
CA LYS A 236 -15.85 -32.85 -26.59
C LYS A 236 -15.32 -33.48 -27.89
N SER A 237 -15.42 -34.81 -28.02
CA SER A 237 -14.96 -35.54 -29.22
C SER A 237 -16.11 -35.88 -30.13
#